data_80d728162dac72d0bb7cea374f85cd63
#
_entry.id   80d728162dac72d0bb7cea374f85cd63
#
_cell.length_a   1.000
_cell.length_b   1.000
_cell.length_c   1.000
_cell.angle_alpha   90.00
_cell.angle_beta   90.00
_cell.angle_gamma   90.00
#
_symmetry.space_group_name_H-M   'P 1'
#
loop_
_entity.id
_entity.type
_entity.pdbx_description
1 polymer ?
#
loop_
_entity_poly.entity_id
_entity_poly.type
_entity_poly.pdbx_seq_one_letter_code
_entity_poly.pdbx_strand_id
1 'polypeptide(L)'
;MKVPLTVIDHLRRAEQVYGHRIAFVDEPDQPAESWGSQTYAEMARRARAQAAGLDALGVKQGARVAIVSHNSARLLTSFFGVSAFGRVLAPINFRLVADEVSYIVDHCGAEVLLVDPELEDAMKGVKAKHKFIIGAQSDEELYRYDAEPKEWVPDEDATATINYTSGTTARPKGVQLTHRTLWLNAASFGWHMGVNDRDVYLHTLPQFHCNGWGMVYAVT
;
A
#
# COMPACT_ATOMS: atom_id res chain seq x y z
N MET A 1 -28.37 -6.75 8.71
CA MET A 1 -27.60 -6.37 7.50
C MET A 1 -26.19 -6.89 7.68
N LYS A 2 -25.61 -7.61 6.70
CA LYS A 2 -24.20 -8.01 6.72
C LYS A 2 -23.43 -7.01 5.85
N VAL A 3 -22.42 -6.36 6.41
CA VAL A 3 -21.53 -5.44 5.69
C VAL A 3 -20.16 -6.07 5.62
N PRO A 4 -19.51 -6.17 4.44
CA PRO A 4 -18.17 -6.71 4.31
C PRO A 4 -17.16 -5.84 5.06
N LEU A 5 -16.24 -6.46 5.78
CA LEU A 5 -15.15 -5.79 6.50
C LEU A 5 -13.97 -5.60 5.56
N THR A 6 -13.76 -4.38 5.09
CA THR A 6 -12.69 -4.10 4.11
C THR A 6 -11.76 -2.98 4.59
N VAL A 7 -10.53 -2.99 4.10
CA VAL A 7 -9.51 -2.00 4.53
C VAL A 7 -9.90 -0.56 4.18
N ILE A 8 -10.80 -0.36 3.21
CA ILE A 8 -11.28 0.98 2.87
C ILE A 8 -12.09 1.63 4.00
N ASP A 9 -12.67 0.84 4.90
CA ASP A 9 -13.53 1.35 5.96
C ASP A 9 -12.74 2.25 6.92
N HIS A 10 -11.48 1.91 7.19
CA HIS A 10 -10.58 2.74 8.00
C HIS A 10 -10.41 4.13 7.36
N LEU A 11 -10.01 4.19 6.09
CA LEU A 11 -9.78 5.46 5.40
C LEU A 11 -11.08 6.26 5.20
N ARG A 12 -12.20 5.60 4.86
CA ARG A 12 -13.51 6.28 4.75
C ARG A 12 -13.94 6.92 6.06
N ARG A 13 -13.79 6.16 7.17
CA ARG A 13 -14.11 6.69 8.48
C ARG A 13 -13.21 7.88 8.83
N ALA A 14 -11.92 7.75 8.59
CA ALA A 14 -10.95 8.83 8.86
C ALA A 14 -11.26 10.08 8.03
N GLU A 15 -11.55 9.92 6.73
CA GLU A 15 -11.93 11.04 5.85
C GLU A 15 -13.22 11.73 6.34
N GLN A 16 -14.24 10.96 6.71
CA GLN A 16 -15.53 11.50 7.12
C GLN A 16 -15.50 12.19 8.50
N VAL A 17 -14.78 11.62 9.45
CA VAL A 17 -14.77 12.09 10.85
C VAL A 17 -13.63 13.07 11.11
N TYR A 18 -12.46 12.80 10.51
CA TYR A 18 -11.22 13.50 10.77
C TYR A 18 -10.58 14.12 9.53
N GLY A 19 -11.32 14.30 8.45
CA GLY A 19 -10.81 14.72 7.15
C GLY A 19 -9.87 15.92 7.17
N HIS A 20 -10.07 16.85 8.11
CA HIS A 20 -9.25 18.05 8.28
C HIS A 20 -7.98 17.84 9.14
N ARG A 21 -7.87 16.68 9.82
CA ARG A 21 -6.69 16.39 10.67
C ARG A 21 -5.54 15.85 9.82
N ILE A 22 -4.32 16.00 10.30
CA ILE A 22 -3.13 15.42 9.68
C ILE A 22 -3.21 13.90 9.79
N ALA A 23 -3.14 13.24 8.64
CA ALA A 23 -3.10 11.78 8.50
C ALA A 23 -1.67 11.27 8.62
N PHE A 24 -0.72 11.96 7.97
CA PHE A 24 0.69 11.64 8.05
C PHE A 24 1.57 12.86 7.82
N VAL A 25 2.79 12.75 8.32
CA VAL A 25 3.91 13.62 7.98
C VAL A 25 4.95 12.72 7.32
N ASP A 26 5.25 13.01 6.05
CA ASP A 26 6.21 12.23 5.27
C ASP A 26 7.63 12.63 5.63
N GLU A 27 8.57 11.68 5.52
CA GLU A 27 9.99 11.92 5.77
C GLU A 27 10.50 13.04 4.85
N PRO A 28 11.04 14.13 5.38
CA PRO A 28 11.52 15.24 4.55
C PRO A 28 12.83 14.91 3.82
N ASP A 29 13.67 14.05 4.42
CA ASP A 29 14.98 13.69 3.89
C ASP A 29 14.94 12.28 3.28
N GLN A 30 14.36 12.19 2.09
CA GLN A 30 14.21 10.96 1.32
C GLN A 30 14.51 11.19 -0.16
N PRO A 31 14.91 10.16 -0.93
CA PRO A 31 15.28 10.32 -2.34
C PRO A 31 14.15 10.82 -3.25
N ALA A 32 12.90 10.37 -3.00
CA ALA A 32 11.73 10.92 -3.67
C ALA A 32 11.30 12.22 -2.98
N GLU A 33 10.83 13.20 -3.73
CA GLU A 33 10.28 14.42 -3.16
C GLU A 33 9.20 14.10 -2.12
N SER A 34 9.41 14.61 -0.90
CA SER A 34 8.48 14.39 0.23
C SER A 34 7.11 15.02 -0.06
N TRP A 35 6.05 14.33 0.32
CA TRP A 35 4.70 14.89 0.31
C TRP A 35 4.40 15.81 1.51
N GLY A 36 5.34 15.94 2.46
CA GLY A 36 5.16 16.75 3.66
C GLY A 36 4.01 16.28 4.53
N SER A 37 3.29 17.22 5.12
CA SER A 37 2.10 16.94 5.94
C SER A 37 0.87 16.86 5.06
N GLN A 38 0.08 15.79 5.21
CA GLN A 38 -1.17 15.59 4.47
C GLN A 38 -2.32 15.28 5.43
N THR A 39 -3.49 15.81 5.13
CA THR A 39 -4.72 15.51 5.88
C THR A 39 -5.34 14.17 5.45
N TYR A 40 -6.28 13.64 6.25
CA TYR A 40 -7.03 12.43 5.86
C TYR A 40 -7.83 12.63 4.57
N ALA A 41 -8.38 13.82 4.35
CA ALA A 41 -9.05 14.14 3.09
C ALA A 41 -8.10 14.08 1.89
N GLU A 42 -6.87 14.60 2.03
CA GLU A 42 -5.85 14.53 0.99
C GLU A 42 -5.35 13.10 0.77
N MET A 43 -5.10 12.34 1.84
CA MET A 43 -4.72 10.93 1.76
C MET A 43 -5.79 10.11 1.03
N ALA A 44 -7.07 10.29 1.36
CA ALA A 44 -8.17 9.60 0.71
C ALA A 44 -8.30 10.01 -0.77
N ARG A 45 -8.10 11.29 -1.09
CA ARG A 45 -8.07 11.78 -2.48
C ARG A 45 -6.91 11.15 -3.27
N ARG A 46 -5.72 11.03 -2.67
CA ARG A 46 -4.57 10.37 -3.29
C ARG A 46 -4.82 8.87 -3.51
N ALA A 47 -5.41 8.18 -2.54
CA ALA A 47 -5.75 6.77 -2.68
C ALA A 47 -6.73 6.54 -3.86
N ARG A 48 -7.76 7.37 -3.99
CA ARG A 48 -8.69 7.32 -5.14
C ARG A 48 -7.95 7.63 -6.45
N ALA A 49 -7.13 8.66 -6.48
CA ALA A 49 -6.36 9.02 -7.67
C ALA A 49 -5.41 7.91 -8.12
N GLN A 50 -4.74 7.22 -7.18
CA GLN A 50 -3.90 6.05 -7.49
C GLN A 50 -4.73 4.91 -8.08
N ALA A 51 -5.88 4.61 -7.50
CA ALA A 51 -6.78 3.59 -8.04
C ALA A 51 -7.26 3.93 -9.46
N ALA A 52 -7.61 5.18 -9.73
CA ALA A 52 -7.99 5.66 -11.06
C ALA A 52 -6.81 5.59 -12.05
N GLY A 53 -5.59 5.89 -11.60
CA GLY A 53 -4.38 5.72 -12.42
C GLY A 53 -4.13 4.26 -12.79
N LEU A 54 -4.29 3.35 -11.85
CA LEU A 54 -4.21 1.91 -12.12
C LEU A 54 -5.30 1.44 -13.09
N ASP A 55 -6.51 2.01 -13.02
CA ASP A 55 -7.57 1.77 -14.00
C ASP A 55 -7.17 2.24 -15.40
N ALA A 56 -6.57 3.43 -15.52
CA ALA A 56 -6.09 3.99 -16.78
C ALA A 56 -4.97 3.14 -17.42
N LEU A 57 -4.10 2.54 -16.59
CA LEU A 57 -3.08 1.59 -17.04
C LEU A 57 -3.66 0.21 -17.43
N GLY A 58 -4.96 -0.02 -17.25
CA GLY A 58 -5.61 -1.29 -17.54
C GLY A 58 -5.32 -2.39 -16.51
N VAL A 59 -4.82 -2.04 -15.33
CA VAL A 59 -4.60 -2.96 -14.21
C VAL A 59 -5.95 -3.33 -13.61
N LYS A 60 -6.35 -4.58 -13.77
CA LYS A 60 -7.69 -5.05 -13.36
C LYS A 60 -7.79 -5.27 -11.85
N GLN A 61 -9.02 -5.35 -11.35
CA GLN A 61 -9.28 -5.85 -10.00
C GLN A 61 -8.75 -7.28 -9.87
N GLY A 62 -8.20 -7.63 -8.70
CA GLY A 62 -7.48 -8.87 -8.46
C GLY A 62 -6.04 -8.89 -8.98
N ALA A 63 -5.61 -7.95 -9.83
CA ALA A 63 -4.23 -7.84 -10.26
C ALA A 63 -3.32 -7.39 -9.11
N ARG A 64 -2.04 -7.75 -9.19
CA ARG A 64 -1.06 -7.44 -8.14
C ARG A 64 -0.20 -6.25 -8.54
N VAL A 65 0.02 -5.39 -7.56
CA VAL A 65 0.92 -4.25 -7.61
C VAL A 65 2.03 -4.48 -6.59
N ALA A 66 3.25 -4.65 -7.05
CA ALA A 66 4.42 -4.79 -6.19
C ALA A 66 5.04 -3.41 -5.91
N ILE A 67 5.55 -3.24 -4.70
CA ILE A 67 6.28 -2.04 -4.32
C ILE A 67 7.50 -2.44 -3.49
N VAL A 68 8.69 -2.00 -3.91
CA VAL A 68 9.93 -2.14 -3.18
C VAL A 68 10.40 -0.75 -2.77
N SER A 69 10.23 -0.43 -1.49
CA SER A 69 10.45 0.92 -0.96
C SER A 69 10.73 0.89 0.52
N HIS A 70 11.45 1.90 0.99
CA HIS A 70 11.48 2.28 2.40
C HIS A 70 10.08 2.72 2.87
N ASN A 71 9.90 2.89 4.20
CA ASN A 71 8.68 3.51 4.71
C ASN A 71 8.55 4.92 4.13
N SER A 72 7.41 5.19 3.51
CA SER A 72 7.12 6.49 2.90
C SER A 72 5.62 6.71 2.80
N ALA A 73 5.21 7.95 2.60
CA ALA A 73 3.82 8.29 2.39
C ALA A 73 3.23 7.61 1.14
N ARG A 74 4.03 7.39 0.09
CA ARG A 74 3.60 6.69 -1.12
C ARG A 74 3.34 5.20 -0.87
N LEU A 75 4.20 4.55 -0.08
CA LEU A 75 3.95 3.16 0.35
C LEU A 75 2.71 3.09 1.24
N LEU A 76 2.60 3.97 2.25
CA LEU A 76 1.42 4.05 3.12
C LEU A 76 0.13 4.25 2.32
N THR A 77 0.11 5.20 1.39
CA THR A 77 -1.06 5.48 0.55
C THR A 77 -1.41 4.29 -0.33
N SER A 78 -0.41 3.52 -0.81
CA SER A 78 -0.62 2.35 -1.66
C SER A 78 -1.35 1.20 -0.94
N PHE A 79 -1.28 1.10 0.38
CA PHE A 79 -2.10 0.15 1.14
C PHE A 79 -3.60 0.41 0.96
N PHE A 80 -3.97 1.65 0.68
CA PHE A 80 -5.36 2.04 0.39
C PHE A 80 -5.62 2.16 -1.11
N GLY A 81 -4.77 2.89 -1.85
CA GLY A 81 -4.97 3.15 -3.28
C GLY A 81 -4.95 1.89 -4.16
N VAL A 82 -4.23 0.85 -3.72
CA VAL A 82 -4.22 -0.45 -4.39
C VAL A 82 -5.31 -1.35 -3.81
N SER A 83 -5.21 -1.67 -2.50
CA SER A 83 -6.03 -2.73 -1.90
C SER A 83 -7.49 -2.33 -1.72
N ALA A 84 -7.77 -1.10 -1.31
CA ALA A 84 -9.13 -0.65 -1.04
C ALA A 84 -10.04 -0.56 -2.30
N PHE A 85 -9.45 -0.73 -3.49
CA PHE A 85 -10.15 -0.71 -4.77
C PHE A 85 -10.02 -2.04 -5.52
N GLY A 86 -9.89 -3.14 -4.77
CA GLY A 86 -9.99 -4.52 -5.27
C GLY A 86 -8.74 -5.07 -5.95
N ARG A 87 -7.58 -4.41 -5.79
CA ARG A 87 -6.28 -4.93 -6.25
C ARG A 87 -5.48 -5.45 -5.07
N VAL A 88 -4.41 -6.17 -5.33
CA VAL A 88 -3.58 -6.81 -4.31
C VAL A 88 -2.23 -6.11 -4.23
N LEU A 89 -1.90 -5.54 -3.07
CA LEU A 89 -0.59 -4.96 -2.84
C LEU A 89 0.40 -6.05 -2.40
N ALA A 90 1.57 -6.10 -3.04
CA ALA A 90 2.70 -6.93 -2.64
C ALA A 90 3.85 -6.01 -2.18
N PRO A 91 3.91 -5.64 -0.89
CA PRO A 91 5.01 -4.86 -0.36
C PRO A 91 6.23 -5.76 -0.21
N ILE A 92 7.35 -5.36 -0.83
CA ILE A 92 8.57 -6.16 -0.93
C ILE A 92 9.66 -5.56 -0.02
N ASN A 93 10.40 -6.43 0.63
CA ASN A 93 11.54 -6.06 1.44
C ASN A 93 12.61 -5.36 0.57
N PHE A 94 12.90 -4.12 0.87
CA PHE A 94 13.87 -3.30 0.14
C PHE A 94 15.34 -3.77 0.31
N ARG A 95 15.61 -4.68 1.24
CA ARG A 95 16.96 -5.27 1.45
C ARG A 95 17.25 -6.46 0.54
N LEU A 96 16.25 -6.93 -0.23
CA LEU A 96 16.42 -8.05 -1.15
C LEU A 96 17.21 -7.62 -2.39
N VAL A 97 17.97 -8.57 -2.95
CA VAL A 97 18.67 -8.36 -4.23
C VAL A 97 17.71 -8.53 -5.43
N ALA A 98 18.13 -8.05 -6.60
CA ALA A 98 17.30 -8.05 -7.82
C ALA A 98 16.70 -9.42 -8.17
N ASP A 99 17.46 -10.50 -8.04
CA ASP A 99 16.98 -11.85 -8.36
C ASP A 99 15.87 -12.31 -7.42
N GLU A 100 15.95 -11.95 -6.14
CA GLU A 100 14.89 -12.26 -5.16
C GLU A 100 13.64 -11.43 -5.42
N VAL A 101 13.80 -10.15 -5.74
CA VAL A 101 12.68 -9.27 -6.12
C VAL A 101 12.04 -9.75 -7.42
N SER A 102 12.85 -10.12 -8.43
CA SER A 102 12.35 -10.71 -9.70
C SER A 102 11.53 -11.96 -9.43
N TYR A 103 12.05 -12.87 -8.59
CA TYR A 103 11.29 -14.06 -8.20
C TYR A 103 9.94 -13.71 -7.57
N ILE A 104 9.88 -12.73 -6.66
CA ILE A 104 8.64 -12.31 -6.01
C ILE A 104 7.65 -11.74 -7.03
N VAL A 105 8.12 -10.83 -7.89
CA VAL A 105 7.30 -10.19 -8.94
C VAL A 105 6.71 -11.25 -9.88
N ASP A 106 7.52 -12.19 -10.33
CA ASP A 106 7.08 -13.28 -11.22
C ASP A 106 6.14 -14.25 -10.50
N HIS A 107 6.48 -14.67 -9.27
CA HIS A 107 5.72 -15.63 -8.50
C HIS A 107 4.33 -15.11 -8.11
N CYS A 108 4.19 -13.84 -7.71
CA CYS A 108 2.87 -13.26 -7.48
C CYS A 108 2.20 -12.79 -8.78
N GLY A 109 2.93 -12.72 -9.88
CA GLY A 109 2.44 -12.21 -11.16
C GLY A 109 2.07 -10.73 -11.08
N ALA A 110 2.93 -9.90 -10.49
CA ALA A 110 2.68 -8.47 -10.38
C ALA A 110 2.73 -7.80 -11.77
N GLU A 111 1.67 -7.07 -12.11
CA GLU A 111 1.61 -6.31 -13.35
C GLU A 111 2.32 -4.96 -13.23
N VAL A 112 2.34 -4.38 -12.04
CA VAL A 112 2.99 -3.11 -11.74
C VAL A 112 4.09 -3.34 -10.71
N LEU A 113 5.24 -2.70 -10.91
CA LEU A 113 6.34 -2.62 -9.95
C LEU A 113 6.69 -1.16 -9.69
N LEU A 114 6.55 -0.74 -8.44
CA LEU A 114 7.00 0.57 -7.95
C LEU A 114 8.33 0.38 -7.23
N VAL A 115 9.33 1.18 -7.58
CA VAL A 115 10.70 1.07 -7.06
C VAL A 115 11.10 2.39 -6.42
N ASP A 116 11.58 2.33 -5.18
CA ASP A 116 12.19 3.47 -4.51
C ASP A 116 13.38 4.01 -5.32
N PRO A 117 13.55 5.33 -5.48
CA PRO A 117 14.66 5.89 -6.26
C PRO A 117 16.04 5.44 -5.76
N GLU A 118 16.21 5.24 -4.46
CA GLU A 118 17.47 4.75 -3.89
C GLU A 118 17.82 3.34 -4.38
N LEU A 119 16.81 2.57 -4.78
CA LEU A 119 16.95 1.19 -5.26
C LEU A 119 16.94 1.07 -6.79
N GLU A 120 16.84 2.18 -7.53
CA GLU A 120 16.68 2.17 -8.99
C GLU A 120 17.76 1.34 -9.68
N ASP A 121 19.03 1.63 -9.40
CA ASP A 121 20.17 0.93 -10.02
C ASP A 121 20.18 -0.56 -9.63
N ALA A 122 19.95 -0.86 -8.35
CA ALA A 122 19.92 -2.24 -7.87
C ALA A 122 18.77 -3.04 -8.50
N MET A 123 17.64 -2.41 -8.80
CA MET A 123 16.45 -3.06 -9.37
C MET A 123 16.37 -2.93 -10.90
N LYS A 124 17.40 -2.44 -11.57
CA LYS A 124 17.38 -2.19 -13.03
C LYS A 124 17.00 -3.42 -13.86
N GLY A 125 17.46 -4.61 -13.43
CA GLY A 125 17.18 -5.88 -14.10
C GLY A 125 15.79 -6.46 -13.84
N VAL A 126 15.07 -5.99 -12.81
CA VAL A 126 13.75 -6.50 -12.46
C VAL A 126 12.71 -5.99 -13.45
N LYS A 127 11.92 -6.90 -14.03
CA LYS A 127 10.92 -6.59 -15.05
C LYS A 127 9.51 -6.70 -14.49
N ALA A 128 8.63 -5.82 -14.96
CA ALA A 128 7.18 -5.90 -14.80
C ALA A 128 6.52 -5.30 -16.05
N LYS A 129 5.24 -5.54 -16.26
CA LYS A 129 4.49 -4.93 -17.39
C LYS A 129 4.54 -3.40 -17.34
N HIS A 130 4.39 -2.85 -16.14
CA HIS A 130 4.55 -1.44 -15.85
C HIS A 130 5.55 -1.30 -14.70
N LYS A 131 6.64 -0.59 -14.92
CA LYS A 131 7.65 -0.32 -13.89
C LYS A 131 7.85 1.18 -13.76
N PHE A 132 7.76 1.67 -12.53
CA PHE A 132 7.92 3.08 -12.21
C PHE A 132 8.97 3.27 -11.12
N ILE A 133 9.80 4.27 -11.28
CA ILE A 133 10.62 4.79 -10.19
C ILE A 133 9.78 5.82 -9.45
N ILE A 134 9.62 5.62 -8.15
CA ILE A 134 8.80 6.47 -7.27
C ILE A 134 9.33 7.90 -7.29
N GLY A 135 8.47 8.89 -7.56
CA GLY A 135 8.82 10.30 -7.62
C GLY A 135 7.81 11.12 -8.41
N ALA A 136 8.15 12.37 -8.72
CA ALA A 136 7.23 13.29 -9.38
C ALA A 136 6.69 12.75 -10.73
N GLN A 137 7.55 12.16 -11.55
CA GLN A 137 7.12 11.60 -12.83
C GLN A 137 6.15 10.44 -12.67
N SER A 138 6.43 9.50 -11.78
CA SER A 138 5.51 8.38 -11.51
C SER A 138 4.20 8.85 -10.89
N ASP A 139 4.25 9.92 -10.09
CA ASP A 139 3.04 10.49 -9.50
C ASP A 139 2.11 11.08 -10.58
N GLU A 140 2.64 11.74 -11.62
CA GLU A 140 1.85 12.25 -12.74
C GLU A 140 1.15 11.14 -13.52
N GLU A 141 1.78 9.98 -13.66
CA GLU A 141 1.22 8.83 -14.38
C GLU A 141 0.25 7.98 -13.52
N LEU A 142 0.56 7.83 -12.23
CA LEU A 142 -0.17 6.94 -11.33
C LEU A 142 -1.31 7.59 -10.57
N TYR A 143 -1.32 8.92 -10.40
CA TYR A 143 -2.35 9.62 -9.63
C TYR A 143 -3.24 10.48 -10.53
N ARG A 144 -4.36 9.92 -10.95
CA ARG A 144 -5.33 10.59 -11.82
C ARG A 144 -6.39 11.30 -11.00
N TYR A 145 -6.12 12.56 -10.66
CA TYR A 145 -7.02 13.40 -9.86
C TYR A 145 -8.25 13.90 -10.64
N ASP A 146 -8.26 13.72 -11.93
CA ASP A 146 -9.30 14.11 -12.88
C ASP A 146 -10.31 12.97 -13.16
N ALA A 147 -10.14 11.82 -12.52
CA ALA A 147 -10.98 10.65 -12.73
C ALA A 147 -11.34 9.97 -11.41
N GLU A 148 -12.53 9.35 -11.39
CA GLU A 148 -12.93 8.47 -10.29
C GLU A 148 -12.50 7.03 -10.57
N PRO A 149 -12.09 6.28 -9.53
CA PRO A 149 -11.76 4.86 -9.70
C PRO A 149 -13.02 4.05 -10.06
N LYS A 150 -12.80 2.98 -10.82
CA LYS A 150 -13.88 2.04 -11.14
C LYS A 150 -14.48 1.46 -9.87
N GLU A 151 -15.79 1.29 -9.90
CA GLU A 151 -16.49 0.65 -8.80
C GLU A 151 -15.94 -0.77 -8.55
N TRP A 152 -15.71 -1.06 -7.29
CA TRP A 152 -15.38 -2.39 -6.80
C TRP A 152 -16.46 -2.83 -5.82
N VAL A 153 -17.02 -4.01 -6.04
CA VAL A 153 -17.97 -4.61 -5.09
C VAL A 153 -17.14 -5.16 -3.92
N PRO A 154 -17.30 -4.62 -2.70
CA PRO A 154 -16.51 -5.04 -1.57
C PRO A 154 -16.66 -6.53 -1.26
N ASP A 155 -15.53 -7.24 -1.19
CA ASP A 155 -15.43 -8.64 -0.80
C ASP A 155 -14.41 -8.77 0.33
N GLU A 156 -14.88 -9.12 1.53
CA GLU A 156 -14.02 -9.24 2.71
C GLU A 156 -13.07 -10.44 2.66
N ASP A 157 -13.38 -11.45 1.86
CA ASP A 157 -12.57 -12.65 1.69
C ASP A 157 -11.55 -12.51 0.55
N ALA A 158 -11.66 -11.45 -0.27
CA ALA A 158 -10.65 -11.14 -1.29
C ALA A 158 -9.29 -10.81 -0.66
N THR A 159 -8.22 -11.23 -1.32
CA THR A 159 -6.86 -10.90 -0.92
C THR A 159 -6.60 -9.41 -1.09
N ALA A 160 -6.17 -8.74 -0.02
CA ALA A 160 -5.79 -7.32 -0.04
C ALA A 160 -4.27 -7.13 -0.15
N THR A 161 -3.48 -7.97 0.54
CA THR A 161 -2.02 -7.92 0.45
C THR A 161 -1.40 -9.31 0.36
N ILE A 162 -0.21 -9.41 -0.26
CA ILE A 162 0.64 -10.60 -0.25
C ILE A 162 1.97 -10.23 0.37
N ASN A 163 2.24 -10.75 1.57
CA ASN A 163 3.50 -10.51 2.26
C ASN A 163 4.43 -11.71 2.10
N TYR A 164 5.65 -11.46 1.63
CA TYR A 164 6.63 -12.52 1.43
C TYR A 164 7.47 -12.74 2.69
N THR A 165 7.61 -14.00 3.07
CA THR A 165 8.42 -14.43 4.21
C THR A 165 9.62 -15.24 3.74
N SER A 166 10.75 -15.12 4.45
CA SER A 166 11.99 -15.84 4.13
C SER A 166 11.90 -17.36 4.26
N GLY A 167 10.79 -17.91 4.76
CA GLY A 167 10.51 -19.35 4.85
C GLY A 167 11.73 -20.22 5.30
N THR A 168 11.47 -21.40 5.80
CA THR A 168 12.52 -22.40 6.11
C THR A 168 13.04 -23.13 4.86
N THR A 169 12.49 -22.84 3.67
CA THR A 169 12.86 -23.38 2.37
C THR A 169 13.56 -22.31 1.54
N ALA A 170 14.35 -22.73 0.55
CA ALA A 170 15.24 -21.87 -0.24
C ALA A 170 14.57 -20.66 -0.97
N ARG A 171 13.25 -20.58 -1.02
CA ARG A 171 12.54 -19.49 -1.71
C ARG A 171 11.46 -18.87 -0.82
N PRO A 172 11.27 -17.53 -0.88
CA PRO A 172 10.23 -16.83 -0.15
C PRO A 172 8.83 -17.34 -0.47
N LYS A 173 7.96 -17.40 0.54
CA LYS A 173 6.55 -17.77 0.41
C LYS A 173 5.67 -16.55 0.52
N GLY A 174 4.70 -16.41 -0.38
CA GLY A 174 3.70 -15.33 -0.34
C GLY A 174 2.53 -15.70 0.58
N VAL A 175 2.36 -14.96 1.66
CA VAL A 175 1.22 -15.09 2.57
C VAL A 175 0.14 -14.11 2.11
N GLN A 176 -1.00 -14.64 1.70
CA GLN A 176 -2.16 -13.84 1.31
C GLN A 176 -2.94 -13.42 2.55
N LEU A 177 -3.17 -12.12 2.70
CA LEU A 177 -3.97 -11.55 3.76
C LEU A 177 -5.24 -10.95 3.15
N THR A 178 -6.40 -11.41 3.61
CA THR A 178 -7.69 -10.93 3.14
C THR A 178 -8.04 -9.58 3.78
N HIS A 179 -8.98 -8.87 3.18
CA HIS A 179 -9.53 -7.64 3.74
C HIS A 179 -10.03 -7.86 5.17
N ARG A 180 -10.80 -8.92 5.39
CA ARG A 180 -11.32 -9.30 6.71
C ARG A 180 -10.20 -9.53 7.72
N THR A 181 -9.14 -10.26 7.33
CA THR A 181 -8.01 -10.54 8.22
C THR A 181 -7.31 -9.24 8.64
N LEU A 182 -7.07 -8.34 7.71
CA LEU A 182 -6.43 -7.05 7.97
C LEU A 182 -7.31 -6.14 8.82
N TRP A 183 -8.59 -6.08 8.52
CA TRP A 183 -9.55 -5.28 9.29
C TRP A 183 -9.63 -5.73 10.75
N LEU A 184 -9.79 -7.04 10.98
CA LEU A 184 -9.85 -7.61 12.33
C LEU A 184 -8.53 -7.45 13.09
N ASN A 185 -7.39 -7.63 12.40
CA ASN A 185 -6.08 -7.39 13.00
C ASN A 185 -5.94 -5.93 13.45
N ALA A 186 -6.27 -4.97 12.58
CA ALA A 186 -6.20 -3.54 12.89
C ALA A 186 -7.08 -3.17 14.09
N ALA A 187 -8.33 -3.63 14.09
CA ALA A 187 -9.27 -3.37 15.18
C ALA A 187 -8.81 -3.99 16.50
N SER A 188 -8.42 -5.28 16.47
CA SER A 188 -7.96 -5.99 17.67
C SER A 188 -6.65 -5.42 18.21
N PHE A 189 -5.68 -5.16 17.34
CA PHE A 189 -4.38 -4.63 17.73
C PHE A 189 -4.51 -3.20 18.26
N GLY A 190 -5.23 -2.33 17.54
CA GLY A 190 -5.53 -0.98 17.98
C GLY A 190 -6.21 -0.94 19.34
N TRP A 191 -7.18 -1.83 19.57
CA TRP A 191 -7.84 -1.98 20.87
C TRP A 191 -6.86 -2.35 21.99
N HIS A 192 -6.03 -3.39 21.77
CA HIS A 192 -5.08 -3.85 22.79
C HIS A 192 -3.99 -2.82 23.08
N MET A 193 -3.57 -2.05 22.07
CA MET A 193 -2.59 -0.98 22.23
C MET A 193 -3.21 0.30 22.79
N GLY A 194 -4.53 0.38 22.92
CA GLY A 194 -5.23 1.58 23.37
C GLY A 194 -5.15 2.75 22.40
N VAL A 195 -5.00 2.47 21.09
CA VAL A 195 -4.90 3.51 20.05
C VAL A 195 -6.14 4.39 20.09
N ASN A 196 -5.94 5.69 20.07
CA ASN A 196 -6.99 6.70 20.09
C ASN A 196 -6.70 7.85 19.11
N ASP A 197 -7.66 8.75 18.93
CA ASP A 197 -7.62 9.82 17.95
C ASP A 197 -6.66 10.98 18.27
N ARG A 198 -5.87 10.88 19.33
CA ARG A 198 -4.86 11.86 19.74
C ARG A 198 -3.44 11.33 19.57
N ASP A 199 -3.30 10.05 19.25
CA ASP A 199 -1.99 9.43 19.11
C ASP A 199 -1.30 9.87 17.82
N VAL A 200 0.02 10.00 17.94
CA VAL A 200 0.93 10.17 16.80
C VAL A 200 1.84 8.95 16.77
N TYR A 201 1.73 8.17 15.71
CA TYR A 201 2.50 6.94 15.56
C TYR A 201 3.69 7.13 14.64
N LEU A 202 4.90 6.90 15.14
CA LEU A 202 6.10 6.85 14.31
C LEU A 202 6.27 5.46 13.71
N HIS A 203 6.18 5.37 12.38
CA HIS A 203 6.35 4.12 11.65
C HIS A 203 7.83 3.66 11.62
N THR A 204 8.34 3.16 12.75
CA THR A 204 9.69 2.57 12.84
C THR A 204 9.75 1.14 12.32
N LEU A 205 8.62 0.43 12.36
CA LEU A 205 8.53 -0.91 11.81
C LEU A 205 8.41 -0.87 10.28
N PRO A 206 9.11 -1.75 9.55
CA PRO A 206 9.02 -1.80 8.11
C PRO A 206 7.58 -2.10 7.65
N GLN A 207 7.01 -1.21 6.85
CA GLN A 207 5.65 -1.38 6.33
C GLN A 207 5.54 -2.60 5.39
N PHE A 208 6.61 -2.99 4.72
CA PHE A 208 6.62 -4.20 3.89
C PHE A 208 6.49 -5.50 4.71
N HIS A 209 6.84 -5.50 5.99
CA HIS A 209 6.77 -6.67 6.86
C HIS A 209 5.51 -6.63 7.73
N CYS A 210 4.63 -7.61 7.55
CA CYS A 210 3.34 -7.71 8.25
C CYS A 210 2.53 -6.39 8.20
N ASN A 211 2.68 -5.60 7.13
CA ASN A 211 2.05 -4.30 6.95
C ASN A 211 2.30 -3.37 8.16
N GLY A 212 3.56 -3.28 8.60
CA GLY A 212 3.92 -2.52 9.80
C GLY A 212 3.17 -3.00 11.05
N TRP A 213 2.95 -4.32 11.20
CA TRP A 213 2.12 -4.95 12.25
C TRP A 213 0.65 -4.52 12.23
N GLY A 214 0.14 -4.16 11.06
CA GLY A 214 -1.23 -3.68 10.90
C GLY A 214 -1.45 -2.23 11.33
N MET A 215 -0.39 -1.55 11.80
CA MET A 215 -0.48 -0.15 12.24
C MET A 215 -0.82 0.80 11.09
N VAL A 216 -0.51 0.45 9.84
CA VAL A 216 -0.95 1.23 8.66
C VAL A 216 -2.47 1.39 8.57
N TYR A 217 -3.23 0.49 9.17
CA TYR A 217 -4.69 0.53 9.23
C TYR A 217 -5.21 0.97 10.60
N ALA A 218 -4.55 0.50 11.69
CA ALA A 218 -5.02 0.72 13.05
C ALA A 218 -4.95 2.19 13.50
N VAL A 219 -4.00 2.97 12.95
CA VAL A 219 -3.84 4.40 13.25
C VAL A 219 -4.52 5.31 12.23
N THR A 220 -5.16 4.72 11.20
CA THR A 220 -5.98 5.43 10.22
C THR A 220 -7.44 5.42 10.65
#